data_2a845df0a7c90194ef1aefb869686525
#
_entry.id   2a845df0a7c90194ef1aefb869686525
#
_cell.length_a   1.000
_cell.length_b   1.000
_cell.length_c   1.000
_cell.angle_alpha   90.00
_cell.angle_beta   90.00
_cell.angle_gamma   90.00
#
_symmetry.space_group_name_H-M   'P 1'
#
loop_
_entity.id
_entity.type
_entity.pdbx_description
1 polymer ?
#
loop_
_entity_poly.entity_id
_entity_poly.type
_entity_poly.pdbx_seq_one_letter_code
_entity_poly.pdbx_strand_id
1 'polypeptide(L)'
;MAYNRVSQWSVMARTWWLYDAEHQCAFKSADKLVKYLQGKHKPIYHPLSDVGDHVVVINTGLVSMRDDRWRKYTYSHHTGYGGGFSRMSAWRMHEMDPTRVVYRAVKDRVKGNLLRPNMLRRLHLYPDANVPDEIMANISDQIQQIQIVPKRLEDFSQVERDNFPSIFDWPENEVMPKKKAQIETIKGEE
;
A
#
# COMPACT_ATOMS: atom_id res chain seq x y z
N MET A 1 -16.61 -14.68 -34.60
CA MET A 1 -16.67 -13.20 -34.60
C MET A 1 -17.15 -12.58 -33.30
N ALA A 2 -18.10 -13.16 -32.57
CA ALA A 2 -18.54 -12.64 -31.26
C ALA A 2 -17.42 -12.59 -30.21
N TYR A 3 -16.50 -13.55 -30.25
CA TYR A 3 -15.35 -13.64 -29.33
C TYR A 3 -14.40 -12.44 -29.40
N ASN A 4 -14.11 -11.96 -30.60
CA ASN A 4 -13.23 -10.80 -30.81
C ASN A 4 -13.85 -9.49 -30.31
N ARG A 5 -15.17 -9.33 -30.37
CA ARG A 5 -15.86 -8.16 -29.81
C ARG A 5 -15.77 -8.11 -28.30
N VAL A 6 -15.94 -9.24 -27.60
CA VAL A 6 -15.81 -9.32 -26.13
C VAL A 6 -14.40 -9.00 -25.70
N SER A 7 -13.38 -9.48 -26.44
CA SER A 7 -11.98 -9.17 -26.15
C SER A 7 -11.65 -7.67 -26.33
N GLN A 8 -12.17 -7.04 -27.38
CA GLN A 8 -12.02 -5.61 -27.62
C GLN A 8 -12.67 -4.77 -26.52
N TRP A 9 -13.85 -5.12 -26.08
CA TRP A 9 -14.54 -4.43 -24.99
C TRP A 9 -13.75 -4.52 -23.68
N SER A 10 -13.19 -5.66 -23.37
CA SER A 10 -12.34 -5.85 -22.20
C SER A 10 -11.12 -4.93 -22.22
N VAL A 11 -10.49 -4.76 -23.36
CA VAL A 11 -9.32 -3.89 -23.53
C VAL A 11 -9.71 -2.41 -23.43
N MET A 12 -10.78 -1.99 -24.10
CA MET A 12 -11.23 -0.59 -24.09
C MET A 12 -11.73 -0.11 -22.71
N ALA A 13 -12.21 -1.02 -21.88
CA ALA A 13 -12.72 -0.70 -20.56
C ALA A 13 -11.65 -0.72 -19.45
N ARG A 14 -10.38 -0.95 -19.77
CA ARG A 14 -9.30 -0.95 -18.78
C ARG A 14 -8.90 0.46 -18.42
N THR A 15 -8.84 0.69 -17.11
CA THR A 15 -8.39 1.95 -16.49
C THR A 15 -7.19 1.69 -15.59
N TRP A 16 -6.47 2.74 -15.25
CA TRP A 16 -5.33 2.69 -14.36
C TRP A 16 -5.68 3.34 -13.03
N TRP A 17 -5.42 2.63 -11.96
CA TRP A 17 -5.74 3.04 -10.60
C TRP A 17 -4.48 3.18 -9.77
N LEU A 18 -4.35 4.27 -9.06
CA LEU A 18 -3.31 4.48 -8.05
C LEU A 18 -3.80 4.04 -6.68
N TYR A 19 -2.97 3.36 -5.92
CA TYR A 19 -3.22 3.04 -4.52
C TYR A 19 -2.00 3.35 -3.68
N ASP A 20 -2.18 4.15 -2.65
CA ASP A 20 -1.15 4.43 -1.66
C ASP A 20 -1.25 3.43 -0.51
N ALA A 21 -0.17 2.67 -0.30
CA ALA A 21 -0.06 1.62 0.71
C ALA A 21 0.54 2.12 2.03
N GLU A 22 0.86 3.41 2.13
CA GLU A 22 1.45 3.99 3.34
C GLU A 22 0.59 3.70 4.57
N HIS A 23 1.19 3.08 5.59
CA HIS A 23 0.56 2.66 6.84
C HIS A 23 -0.71 1.79 6.69
N GLN A 24 -0.96 1.26 5.49
CA GLN A 24 -2.07 0.36 5.23
C GLN A 24 -1.70 -1.09 5.49
N CYS A 25 -2.66 -1.89 5.96
CA CYS A 25 -2.46 -3.31 6.19
C CYS A 25 -2.42 -4.07 4.85
N ALA A 26 -1.28 -4.75 4.55
CA ALA A 26 -1.07 -5.48 3.30
C ALA A 26 -2.21 -6.46 2.96
N PHE A 27 -2.72 -7.20 3.96
CA PHE A 27 -3.77 -8.20 3.74
C PHE A 27 -5.15 -7.57 3.44
N LYS A 28 -5.52 -6.52 4.16
CA LYS A 28 -6.78 -5.81 3.91
C LYS A 28 -6.73 -5.08 2.56
N SER A 29 -5.60 -4.43 2.27
CA SER A 29 -5.38 -3.77 0.98
C SER A 29 -5.48 -4.76 -0.17
N ALA A 30 -4.92 -5.97 -0.03
CA ALA A 30 -5.01 -7.00 -1.06
C ALA A 30 -6.46 -7.35 -1.41
N ASP A 31 -7.37 -7.43 -0.43
CA ASP A 31 -8.79 -7.69 -0.70
C ASP A 31 -9.44 -6.60 -1.56
N LYS A 32 -9.06 -5.34 -1.34
CA LYS A 32 -9.55 -4.20 -2.13
C LYS A 32 -8.94 -4.20 -3.53
N LEU A 33 -7.61 -4.36 -3.63
CA LEU A 33 -6.89 -4.37 -4.91
C LEU A 33 -7.35 -5.48 -5.85
N VAL A 34 -7.63 -6.68 -5.30
CA VAL A 34 -8.13 -7.81 -6.07
C VAL A 34 -9.47 -7.52 -6.72
N LYS A 35 -10.35 -6.72 -6.11
CA LYS A 35 -11.62 -6.32 -6.73
C LYS A 35 -11.40 -5.55 -8.03
N TYR A 36 -10.41 -4.65 -8.05
CA TYR A 36 -10.06 -3.86 -9.24
C TYR A 36 -9.32 -4.71 -10.28
N LEU A 37 -8.37 -5.55 -9.87
CA LEU A 37 -7.65 -6.47 -10.76
C LEU A 37 -8.57 -7.49 -11.44
N GLN A 38 -9.65 -7.89 -10.78
CA GLN A 38 -10.68 -8.77 -11.36
C GLN A 38 -11.76 -8.01 -12.13
N GLY A 39 -11.86 -6.69 -11.97
CA GLY A 39 -12.91 -5.86 -12.55
C GLY A 39 -14.27 -6.01 -11.89
N LYS A 40 -14.35 -6.51 -10.67
CA LYS A 40 -15.62 -6.70 -9.93
C LYS A 40 -16.35 -5.40 -9.56
N HIS A 41 -15.67 -4.27 -9.66
CA HIS A 41 -16.28 -2.95 -9.46
C HIS A 41 -17.05 -2.47 -10.71
N LYS A 42 -16.90 -3.14 -11.86
CA LYS A 42 -17.52 -2.77 -13.12
C LYS A 42 -18.82 -3.50 -13.35
N PRO A 43 -19.85 -2.86 -13.93
CA PRO A 43 -21.12 -3.51 -14.26
C PRO A 43 -20.97 -4.60 -15.34
N ILE A 44 -19.94 -4.51 -16.19
CA ILE A 44 -19.64 -5.47 -17.25
C ILE A 44 -18.93 -6.74 -16.75
N TYR A 45 -18.75 -6.89 -15.43
CA TYR A 45 -18.04 -8.03 -14.86
C TYR A 45 -18.71 -9.36 -15.21
N HIS A 46 -17.92 -10.29 -15.71
CA HIS A 46 -18.32 -11.68 -15.87
C HIS A 46 -17.14 -12.60 -15.52
N PRO A 47 -17.36 -13.75 -14.84
CA PRO A 47 -16.29 -14.65 -14.39
C PRO A 47 -15.37 -15.17 -15.50
N LEU A 48 -15.87 -15.33 -16.71
CA LEU A 48 -15.11 -15.81 -17.88
C LEU A 48 -14.43 -14.68 -18.66
N SER A 49 -14.79 -13.42 -18.42
CA SER A 49 -14.24 -12.26 -19.13
C SER A 49 -13.16 -11.59 -18.30
N ASP A 50 -12.02 -11.30 -18.91
CA ASP A 50 -10.93 -10.57 -18.27
C ASP A 50 -11.11 -9.05 -18.47
N VAL A 51 -11.94 -8.44 -17.64
CA VAL A 51 -12.25 -6.99 -17.65
C VAL A 51 -11.52 -6.20 -16.59
N GLY A 52 -10.56 -6.81 -15.90
CA GLY A 52 -9.81 -6.20 -14.82
C GLY A 52 -8.90 -5.05 -15.26
N ASP A 53 -8.59 -4.16 -14.33
CA ASP A 53 -7.83 -2.94 -14.53
C ASP A 53 -6.36 -3.07 -14.14
N HIS A 54 -5.57 -2.07 -14.51
CA HIS A 54 -4.22 -1.90 -14.00
C HIS A 54 -4.27 -1.23 -12.63
N VAL A 55 -3.46 -1.72 -11.70
CA VAL A 55 -3.34 -1.15 -10.36
C VAL A 55 -1.88 -0.85 -10.07
N VAL A 56 -1.60 0.39 -9.79
CA VAL A 56 -0.28 0.89 -9.37
C VAL A 56 -0.31 1.11 -7.86
N VAL A 57 0.55 0.44 -7.14
CA VAL A 57 0.67 0.57 -5.69
C VAL A 57 1.99 1.25 -5.35
N ILE A 58 1.93 2.35 -4.65
CA ILE A 58 3.09 3.12 -4.18
C ILE A 58 3.30 2.93 -2.68
N ASN A 59 4.46 3.33 -2.19
CA ASN A 59 4.83 3.30 -0.77
C ASN A 59 4.71 1.90 -0.13
N THR A 60 5.02 0.84 -0.90
CA THR A 60 4.99 -0.53 -0.34
C THR A 60 6.05 -0.76 0.73
N GLY A 61 7.08 0.09 0.81
CA GLY A 61 8.07 0.10 1.89
C GLY A 61 7.48 0.51 3.25
N LEU A 62 6.41 1.29 3.27
CA LEU A 62 5.76 1.81 4.47
C LEU A 62 4.48 1.04 4.88
N VAL A 63 4.30 -0.16 4.34
CA VAL A 63 3.16 -1.03 4.64
C VAL A 63 3.16 -1.46 6.10
N SER A 64 1.98 -1.51 6.71
CA SER A 64 1.80 -1.99 8.08
C SER A 64 1.30 -3.43 8.15
N MET A 65 1.58 -4.08 9.24
CA MET A 65 0.96 -5.34 9.64
C MET A 65 0.44 -5.22 11.06
N ARG A 66 -0.70 -5.84 11.31
CA ARG A 66 -1.33 -5.83 12.63
C ARG A 66 -0.53 -6.65 13.63
N ASP A 67 -0.39 -6.14 14.84
CA ASP A 67 0.23 -6.80 15.98
C ASP A 67 1.68 -7.28 15.67
N ASP A 68 2.10 -8.38 16.26
CA ASP A 68 3.42 -9.00 16.07
C ASP A 68 3.58 -9.77 14.75
N ARG A 69 2.71 -9.57 13.77
CA ARG A 69 2.73 -10.36 12.52
C ARG A 69 4.02 -10.21 11.73
N TRP A 70 4.71 -9.08 11.82
CA TRP A 70 6.01 -8.93 11.20
C TRP A 70 7.02 -10.01 11.62
N ARG A 71 6.98 -10.43 12.87
CA ARG A 71 7.88 -11.45 13.44
C ARG A 71 7.32 -12.86 13.30
N LYS A 72 6.02 -13.04 13.60
CA LYS A 72 5.39 -14.37 13.70
C LYS A 72 4.93 -14.93 12.36
N TYR A 73 4.54 -14.08 11.43
CA TYR A 73 4.08 -14.52 10.12
C TYR A 73 5.26 -14.98 9.27
N THR A 74 5.17 -16.20 8.76
CA THR A 74 6.21 -16.82 7.94
C THR A 74 5.68 -17.26 6.60
N TYR A 75 6.44 -16.96 5.56
CA TYR A 75 6.21 -17.46 4.22
C TYR A 75 7.00 -18.74 4.00
N SER A 76 6.32 -19.80 3.62
CA SER A 76 6.94 -21.07 3.29
C SER A 76 6.99 -21.28 1.78
N HIS A 77 8.02 -21.96 1.32
CA HIS A 77 8.20 -22.36 -0.06
C HIS A 77 8.83 -23.77 -0.09
N HIS A 78 8.39 -24.59 -1.02
CA HIS A 78 8.93 -25.93 -1.24
C HIS A 78 9.26 -26.09 -2.72
N THR A 79 10.44 -26.57 -3.03
CA THR A 79 10.90 -26.77 -4.42
C THR A 79 10.38 -28.07 -5.06
N GLY A 80 9.79 -28.98 -4.25
CA GLY A 80 9.35 -30.30 -4.68
C GLY A 80 10.40 -31.40 -4.52
N TYR A 81 11.66 -31.06 -4.24
CA TYR A 81 12.74 -32.01 -4.02
C TYR A 81 12.99 -32.28 -2.53
N GLY A 82 13.62 -33.42 -2.20
CA GLY A 82 14.04 -33.72 -0.85
C GLY A 82 14.89 -32.60 -0.25
N GLY A 83 14.58 -32.16 0.98
CA GLY A 83 15.27 -31.02 1.62
C GLY A 83 14.92 -29.64 1.06
N GLY A 84 14.02 -29.53 0.08
CA GLY A 84 13.67 -28.28 -0.59
C GLY A 84 12.69 -27.36 0.15
N PHE A 85 12.44 -27.56 1.43
CA PHE A 85 11.58 -26.69 2.24
C PHE A 85 12.36 -25.49 2.75
N SER A 86 11.83 -24.29 2.53
CA SER A 86 12.37 -23.05 3.07
C SER A 86 11.27 -22.22 3.73
N ARG A 87 11.64 -21.48 4.78
CA ARG A 87 10.74 -20.61 5.52
C ARG A 87 11.42 -19.27 5.79
N MET A 88 10.70 -18.19 5.62
CA MET A 88 11.18 -16.83 5.84
C MET A 88 10.14 -16.01 6.58
N SER A 89 10.55 -15.23 7.60
CA SER A 89 9.65 -14.32 8.31
C SER A 89 9.25 -13.13 7.43
N ALA A 90 8.10 -12.52 7.74
CA ALA A 90 7.57 -11.40 6.95
C ALA A 90 8.52 -10.20 6.96
N TRP A 91 9.08 -9.85 8.13
CA TRP A 91 10.01 -8.73 8.25
C TRP A 91 11.26 -8.92 7.40
N ARG A 92 11.85 -10.12 7.39
CA ARG A 92 13.03 -10.42 6.59
C ARG A 92 12.73 -10.38 5.08
N MET A 93 11.54 -10.85 4.70
CA MET A 93 11.10 -10.75 3.30
C MET A 93 10.93 -9.29 2.87
N HIS A 94 10.40 -8.45 3.74
CA HIS A 94 10.19 -7.03 3.50
C HIS A 94 11.52 -6.25 3.43
N GLU A 95 12.49 -6.60 4.26
CA GLU A 95 13.84 -6.01 4.23
C GLU A 95 14.58 -6.31 2.93
N MET A 96 14.42 -7.54 2.41
CA MET A 96 15.05 -7.94 1.13
C MET A 96 14.34 -7.32 -0.08
N ASP A 97 13.02 -7.27 -0.07
CA ASP A 97 12.17 -6.76 -1.14
C ASP A 97 10.86 -6.22 -0.57
N PRO A 98 10.71 -4.87 -0.44
CA PRO A 98 9.53 -4.25 0.14
C PRO A 98 8.22 -4.55 -0.61
N THR A 99 8.31 -4.85 -1.91
CA THR A 99 7.12 -5.11 -2.74
C THR A 99 6.55 -6.51 -2.54
N ARG A 100 7.39 -7.46 -2.10
CA ARG A 100 7.08 -8.89 -2.10
C ARG A 100 5.98 -9.28 -1.14
N VAL A 101 5.88 -8.60 -0.01
CA VAL A 101 4.82 -8.82 0.99
C VAL A 101 3.45 -8.50 0.40
N VAL A 102 3.31 -7.34 -0.25
CA VAL A 102 2.08 -6.92 -0.93
C VAL A 102 1.76 -7.84 -2.09
N TYR A 103 2.76 -8.17 -2.92
CA TYR A 103 2.59 -9.11 -4.03
C TYR A 103 2.04 -10.47 -3.56
N ARG A 104 2.62 -11.04 -2.50
CA ARG A 104 2.16 -12.32 -1.94
C ARG A 104 0.74 -12.21 -1.41
N ALA A 105 0.40 -11.14 -0.68
CA ALA A 105 -0.94 -10.91 -0.16
C ALA A 105 -1.99 -10.85 -1.29
N VAL A 106 -1.69 -10.15 -2.38
CA VAL A 106 -2.57 -10.08 -3.56
C VAL A 106 -2.66 -11.43 -4.27
N LYS A 107 -1.51 -12.10 -4.49
CA LYS A 107 -1.45 -13.41 -5.14
C LYS A 107 -2.30 -14.46 -4.43
N ASP A 108 -2.28 -14.49 -3.10
CA ASP A 108 -3.02 -15.46 -2.30
C ASP A 108 -4.55 -15.21 -2.32
N ARG A 109 -4.97 -13.95 -2.58
CA ARG A 109 -6.38 -13.56 -2.68
C ARG A 109 -6.97 -13.72 -4.09
N VAL A 110 -6.14 -13.73 -5.11
CA VAL A 110 -6.60 -14.02 -6.47
C VAL A 110 -6.85 -15.52 -6.61
N LYS A 111 -8.04 -15.91 -7.11
CA LYS A 111 -8.37 -17.31 -7.36
C LYS A 111 -7.34 -17.99 -8.26
N GLY A 112 -7.02 -19.25 -7.98
CA GLY A 112 -6.11 -20.07 -8.78
C GLY A 112 -6.77 -20.55 -10.08
N ASN A 113 -6.81 -19.69 -11.09
CA ASN A 113 -7.30 -20.01 -12.43
C ASN A 113 -6.29 -19.56 -13.50
N LEU A 114 -6.55 -19.87 -14.78
CA LEU A 114 -5.67 -19.49 -15.88
C LEU A 114 -5.61 -17.95 -16.11
N LEU A 115 -6.56 -17.19 -15.60
CA LEU A 115 -6.56 -15.72 -15.67
C LEU A 115 -5.65 -15.07 -14.61
N ARG A 116 -5.27 -15.81 -13.57
CA ARG A 116 -4.42 -15.30 -12.48
C ARG A 116 -3.10 -14.66 -12.94
N PRO A 117 -2.33 -15.28 -13.84
CA PRO A 117 -1.09 -14.65 -14.33
C PRO A 117 -1.35 -13.31 -15.01
N ASN A 118 -2.42 -13.20 -15.80
CA ASN A 118 -2.79 -11.97 -16.48
C ASN A 118 -3.21 -10.86 -15.52
N MET A 119 -3.93 -11.20 -14.45
CA MET A 119 -4.29 -10.26 -13.37
C MET A 119 -3.04 -9.76 -12.64
N LEU A 120 -2.11 -10.65 -12.32
CA LEU A 120 -0.87 -10.27 -11.62
C LEU A 120 0.08 -9.44 -12.49
N ARG A 121 0.05 -9.58 -13.82
CA ARG A 121 0.83 -8.71 -14.74
C ARG A 121 0.34 -7.26 -14.74
N ARG A 122 -0.91 -7.02 -14.36
CA ARG A 122 -1.50 -5.67 -14.25
C ARG A 122 -1.28 -5.02 -12.89
N LEU A 123 -0.64 -5.71 -11.97
CA LEU A 123 -0.26 -5.19 -10.67
C LEU A 123 1.17 -4.64 -10.76
N HIS A 124 1.31 -3.33 -10.57
CA HIS A 124 2.58 -2.61 -10.56
C HIS A 124 2.86 -2.18 -9.11
N LEU A 125 4.01 -2.57 -8.57
CA LEU A 125 4.36 -2.32 -7.17
C LEU A 125 5.65 -1.51 -7.10
N TYR A 126 5.63 -0.42 -6.34
CA TYR A 126 6.78 0.44 -6.12
C TYR A 126 7.06 0.58 -4.62
N PRO A 127 8.34 0.48 -4.19
CA PRO A 127 8.70 0.61 -2.77
C PRO A 127 8.39 2.01 -2.25
N ASP A 128 8.63 3.03 -3.07
CA ASP A 128 8.48 4.44 -2.77
C ASP A 128 7.36 5.08 -3.58
N ALA A 129 7.19 6.40 -3.45
CA ALA A 129 6.28 7.18 -4.27
C ALA A 129 6.80 7.45 -5.69
N ASN A 130 8.05 7.07 -5.99
CA ASN A 130 8.68 7.34 -7.27
C ASN A 130 8.24 6.31 -8.32
N VAL A 131 7.35 6.72 -9.21
CA VAL A 131 6.81 5.90 -10.31
C VAL A 131 7.29 6.49 -11.64
N PRO A 132 7.64 5.67 -12.64
CA PRO A 132 7.98 6.16 -13.97
C PRO A 132 6.88 7.05 -14.57
N ASP A 133 7.27 8.16 -15.21
CA ASP A 133 6.35 9.16 -15.77
C ASP A 133 5.38 8.55 -16.81
N GLU A 134 5.84 7.55 -17.56
CA GLU A 134 5.01 6.83 -18.53
C GLU A 134 3.79 6.16 -17.89
N ILE A 135 3.96 5.63 -16.67
CA ILE A 135 2.88 4.98 -15.92
C ILE A 135 2.01 6.04 -15.23
N MET A 136 2.64 7.08 -14.67
CA MET A 136 1.91 8.18 -14.04
C MET A 136 0.95 8.88 -15.00
N ALA A 137 1.35 9.08 -16.24
CA ALA A 137 0.51 9.68 -17.28
C ALA A 137 -0.76 8.86 -17.60
N ASN A 138 -0.75 7.55 -17.35
CA ASN A 138 -1.87 6.67 -17.61
C ASN A 138 -2.87 6.58 -16.45
N ILE A 139 -2.51 7.06 -15.25
CA ILE A 139 -3.36 6.96 -14.06
C ILE A 139 -4.58 7.85 -14.22
N SER A 140 -5.75 7.24 -14.08
CA SER A 140 -7.04 7.92 -14.23
C SER A 140 -7.63 8.36 -12.90
N ASP A 141 -7.44 7.57 -11.83
CA ASP A 141 -8.07 7.85 -10.53
C ASP A 141 -7.33 7.11 -9.40
N GLN A 142 -7.66 7.46 -8.15
CA GLN A 142 -7.04 6.90 -6.95
C GLN A 142 -8.02 6.04 -6.16
N ILE A 143 -7.58 4.86 -5.75
CA ILE A 143 -8.33 3.98 -4.86
C ILE A 143 -8.20 4.53 -3.43
N GLN A 144 -9.32 4.85 -2.81
CA GLN A 144 -9.35 5.31 -1.42
C GLN A 144 -8.68 4.31 -0.48
N GLN A 145 -7.85 4.79 0.43
CA GLN A 145 -7.24 3.99 1.49
C GLN A 145 -8.29 3.36 2.40
N ILE A 146 -7.98 2.21 3.01
CA ILE A 146 -8.90 1.48 3.89
C ILE A 146 -8.89 2.07 5.29
N GLN A 147 -7.71 2.44 5.76
CA GLN A 147 -7.52 3.09 7.06
C GLN A 147 -7.17 4.55 6.85
N ILE A 148 -7.87 5.43 7.56
CA ILE A 148 -7.47 6.83 7.63
C ILE A 148 -6.20 6.89 8.47
N VAL A 149 -5.14 7.43 7.89
CA VAL A 149 -3.88 7.68 8.59
C VAL A 149 -3.98 9.05 9.24
N PRO A 150 -3.90 9.15 10.57
CA PRO A 150 -3.89 10.46 11.23
C PRO A 150 -2.62 11.22 10.84
N LYS A 151 -2.75 12.50 10.58
CA LYS A 151 -1.60 13.38 10.34
C LYS A 151 -0.68 13.39 11.55
N ARG A 152 0.62 13.41 11.32
CA ARG A 152 1.61 13.62 12.39
C ARG A 152 1.59 15.08 12.81
N LEU A 153 2.06 15.38 14.02
CA LEU A 153 2.15 16.76 14.48
C LEU A 153 3.01 17.63 13.57
N GLU A 154 4.01 17.03 12.91
CA GLU A 154 4.91 17.71 11.97
C GLU A 154 4.20 18.13 10.67
N ASP A 155 3.15 17.40 10.26
CA ASP A 155 2.39 17.66 9.03
C ASP A 155 1.37 18.80 9.19
N PHE A 156 1.15 19.27 10.43
CA PHE A 156 0.27 20.39 10.70
C PHE A 156 1.04 21.70 10.55
N SER A 157 0.40 22.70 9.94
CA SER A 157 0.94 24.05 9.88
C SER A 157 1.05 24.68 11.28
N GLN A 158 1.93 25.66 11.45
CA GLN A 158 2.11 26.33 12.75
C GLN A 158 0.78 26.94 13.26
N VAL A 159 0.01 27.54 12.34
CA VAL A 159 -1.30 28.12 12.66
C VAL A 159 -2.30 27.06 13.18
N GLU A 160 -2.31 25.87 12.57
CA GLU A 160 -3.17 24.77 13.03
C GLU A 160 -2.73 24.25 14.39
N ARG A 161 -1.41 24.18 14.66
CA ARG A 161 -0.87 23.73 15.96
C ARG A 161 -1.24 24.70 17.09
N ASP A 162 -1.18 26.00 16.81
CA ASP A 162 -1.51 27.04 17.78
C ASP A 162 -3.01 27.11 18.06
N ASN A 163 -3.84 26.70 17.08
CA ASN A 163 -5.31 26.65 17.20
C ASN A 163 -5.84 25.32 17.73
N PHE A 164 -5.01 24.36 18.11
CA PHE A 164 -5.53 23.13 18.70
C PHE A 164 -6.33 23.43 19.98
N PRO A 165 -7.55 22.92 20.07
CA PRO A 165 -8.37 23.13 21.26
C PRO A 165 -7.71 22.52 22.48
N SER A 166 -7.56 23.34 23.53
CA SER A 166 -7.17 22.81 24.85
C SER A 166 -8.32 21.96 25.39
N ILE A 167 -8.03 20.69 25.68
CA ILE A 167 -9.02 19.78 26.27
C ILE A 167 -9.18 20.07 27.78
N PHE A 168 -8.15 20.62 28.39
CA PHE A 168 -8.07 20.89 29.81
C PHE A 168 -7.21 22.12 30.07
N ASP A 169 -7.74 23.06 30.84
CA ASP A 169 -7.00 24.24 31.28
C ASP A 169 -6.21 23.90 32.56
N TRP A 170 -4.92 23.71 32.41
CA TRP A 170 -4.05 23.47 33.56
C TRP A 170 -3.90 24.72 34.42
N PRO A 171 -3.94 24.62 35.74
CA PRO A 171 -3.59 25.71 36.63
C PRO A 171 -2.17 26.21 36.33
N GLU A 172 -1.96 27.51 36.24
CA GLU A 172 -0.65 28.11 35.92
C GLU A 172 0.51 27.61 36.79
N ASN A 173 0.19 27.26 38.02
CA ASN A 173 1.17 26.75 39.00
C ASN A 173 1.68 25.33 38.70
N GLU A 174 0.96 24.56 37.86
CA GLU A 174 1.32 23.17 37.53
C GLU A 174 1.90 23.05 36.11
N VAL A 175 1.89 24.13 35.34
CA VAL A 175 2.52 24.16 34.02
C VAL A 175 4.04 24.22 34.19
N MET A 176 4.71 23.11 33.91
CA MET A 176 6.18 23.14 33.82
C MET A 176 6.62 24.15 32.76
N PRO A 177 7.50 25.10 33.07
CA PRO A 177 8.02 26.03 32.09
C PRO A 177 8.65 25.22 30.95
N LYS A 178 8.19 25.45 29.71
CA LYS A 178 8.79 24.85 28.51
C LYS A 178 10.29 25.12 28.61
N LYS A 179 11.13 24.09 28.74
CA LYS A 179 12.58 24.23 28.64
C LYS A 179 12.83 24.94 27.31
N LYS A 180 13.20 26.23 27.34
CA LYS A 180 13.73 26.91 26.18
C LYS A 180 14.87 26.05 25.70
N ALA A 181 14.74 25.53 24.48
CA ALA A 181 15.78 24.75 23.86
C ALA A 181 17.07 25.58 23.95
N GLN A 182 18.05 25.10 24.71
CA GLN A 182 19.39 25.66 24.74
C GLN A 182 20.05 25.30 23.38
N ILE A 183 19.67 26.05 22.35
CA ILE A 183 20.28 25.99 21.01
C ILE A 183 21.03 27.30 20.75
N GLU A 184 21.58 27.92 21.75
CA GLU A 184 22.45 29.10 21.57
C GLU A 184 23.65 29.03 22.50
N THR A 185 24.55 28.09 22.28
CA THR A 185 25.94 28.24 22.80
C THR A 185 26.92 27.25 22.14
N ILE A 186 26.85 27.03 20.83
CA ILE A 186 27.96 26.43 20.07
C ILE A 186 28.20 27.24 18.79
N LYS A 187 28.29 28.57 18.92
CA LYS A 187 28.87 29.44 17.88
C LYS A 187 29.49 30.63 18.61
N GLY A 188 30.69 30.46 19.05
CA GLY A 188 31.44 31.56 19.62
C GLY A 188 32.67 31.14 20.37
N GLU A 189 33.51 30.27 19.81
CA GLU A 189 34.93 30.15 20.17
C GLU A 189 35.65 29.46 18.99
N GLU A 190 35.98 30.27 18.00
CA GLU A 190 37.18 30.20 17.16
C GLU A 190 37.45 31.60 16.62
#